data_2c6f2f79c438f90159420be80e052a2e
#
_entry.id   2c6f2f79c438f90159420be80e052a2e
#
_cell.length_a   1.000
_cell.length_b   1.000
_cell.length_c   1.000
_cell.angle_alpha   90.00
_cell.angle_beta   90.00
_cell.angle_gamma   90.00
#
_symmetry.space_group_name_H-M   'P 1'
#
loop_
_entity.id
_entity.type
_entity.pdbx_description
1 polymer ?
#
loop_
_entity_poly.entity_id
_entity_poly.type
_entity_poly.pdbx_seq_one_letter_code
_entity_poly.pdbx_strand_id
1 'polypeptide(L)'
;MKRQISVLDQSTIDKIAAGEVVERPSSVVKELVENAIDAGASAITVEIKEGGTTFIRITDNGTGIEKEQVPLAFLRHATSKIRKVEDLSLISSLGFRGEALSSIAAVSRVELITKPHEQLIGVRYQIEGGMEKGMEEIGAPDGTTFLIRDLFYNTPARAKFLKTPTTEAGYISSFIEQLALSHPHISFKYMQNGQTKLHTSGNNNLKEAIYQIYGRDITRELIEIHTKDRDETIRIDGFIGKPVISRGNRNFENYYVNGRYVKSKIVTKAVEDAYHTFMMQHKYPFVVLHIEIDGEH
;
A
#
# COMPACT_ATOMS: atom_id res chain seq x y z
N MET A 1 44.89 -0.88 13.54
CA MET A 1 44.20 -2.06 14.09
C MET A 1 43.64 -2.89 12.92
N LYS A 2 43.97 -4.19 12.85
CA LYS A 2 43.34 -5.09 11.87
C LYS A 2 41.88 -5.29 12.27
N ARG A 3 40.95 -4.96 11.38
CA ARG A 3 39.52 -5.23 11.57
C ARG A 3 39.29 -6.75 11.53
N GLN A 4 38.79 -7.34 12.59
CA GLN A 4 38.42 -8.75 12.64
C GLN A 4 36.98 -8.91 12.16
N ILE A 5 36.74 -9.97 11.39
CA ILE A 5 35.38 -10.37 11.00
C ILE A 5 34.75 -11.04 12.23
N SER A 6 33.57 -10.58 12.64
CA SER A 6 32.75 -11.14 13.71
C SER A 6 31.31 -11.33 13.28
N VAL A 7 30.64 -12.30 13.87
CA VAL A 7 29.19 -12.48 13.71
C VAL A 7 28.49 -11.41 14.52
N LEU A 8 27.52 -10.74 13.89
CA LEU A 8 26.71 -9.72 14.55
C LEU A 8 25.68 -10.37 15.48
N ASP A 9 25.27 -9.64 16.51
CA ASP A 9 24.14 -10.05 17.35
C ASP A 9 22.82 -9.97 16.56
N GLN A 10 21.82 -10.77 16.99
CA GLN A 10 20.54 -10.91 16.28
C GLN A 10 19.82 -9.56 16.13
N SER A 11 19.81 -8.70 17.16
CA SER A 11 19.18 -7.38 17.11
C SER A 11 19.81 -6.48 16.04
N THR A 12 21.12 -6.55 15.87
CA THR A 12 21.85 -5.81 14.81
C THR A 12 21.51 -6.37 13.43
N ILE A 13 21.47 -7.71 13.28
CA ILE A 13 21.07 -8.37 12.04
C ILE A 13 19.65 -7.95 11.65
N ASP A 14 18.73 -7.94 12.61
CA ASP A 14 17.33 -7.58 12.39
C ASP A 14 17.17 -6.12 11.95
N LYS A 15 17.91 -5.20 12.55
CA LYS A 15 17.92 -3.79 12.14
C LYS A 15 18.52 -3.58 10.75
N ILE A 16 19.54 -4.33 10.37
CA ILE A 16 20.14 -4.24 9.03
C ILE A 16 19.13 -4.73 7.99
N ALA A 17 18.58 -5.91 8.18
CA ALA A 17 17.60 -6.50 7.26
C ALA A 17 16.30 -5.69 7.18
N ALA A 18 15.82 -5.16 8.32
CA ALA A 18 14.69 -4.24 8.32
C ALA A 18 14.90 -3.05 7.36
N GLY A 19 16.15 -2.70 7.06
CA GLY A 19 16.50 -1.63 6.16
C GLY A 19 16.30 -1.91 4.69
N GLU A 20 16.26 -3.15 4.34
CA GLU A 20 15.99 -3.57 2.97
C GLU A 20 14.48 -3.57 2.67
N VAL A 21 13.66 -3.69 3.72
CA VAL A 21 12.19 -3.73 3.63
C VAL A 21 11.56 -2.38 3.98
N VAL A 22 12.02 -1.75 5.06
CA VAL A 22 11.47 -0.50 5.59
C VAL A 22 12.47 0.63 5.39
N GLU A 23 12.39 1.31 4.26
CA GLU A 23 13.24 2.46 3.94
C GLU A 23 12.67 3.78 4.48
N ARG A 24 11.35 3.91 4.53
CA ARG A 24 10.61 5.13 4.87
C ARG A 24 9.19 4.85 5.36
N PRO A 25 8.46 5.85 5.89
CA PRO A 25 7.08 5.68 6.35
C PRO A 25 6.12 5.10 5.30
N SER A 26 6.26 5.50 4.03
CA SER A 26 5.42 4.96 2.96
C SER A 26 5.64 3.46 2.71
N SER A 27 6.82 2.90 3.00
CA SER A 27 7.05 1.46 2.94
C SER A 27 6.23 0.72 4.00
N VAL A 28 6.16 1.26 5.23
CA VAL A 28 5.31 0.70 6.30
C VAL A 28 3.83 0.73 5.89
N VAL A 29 3.35 1.89 5.43
CA VAL A 29 1.95 2.04 4.99
C VAL A 29 1.64 1.07 3.87
N LYS A 30 2.54 0.93 2.89
CA LYS A 30 2.38 0.02 1.77
C LYS A 30 2.15 -1.42 2.25
N GLU A 31 3.07 -1.96 3.03
CA GLU A 31 3.01 -3.34 3.49
C GLU A 31 1.75 -3.63 4.31
N LEU A 32 1.37 -2.71 5.22
CA LEU A 32 0.20 -2.91 6.09
C LEU A 32 -1.13 -2.75 5.34
N VAL A 33 -1.23 -1.82 4.39
CA VAL A 33 -2.44 -1.65 3.57
C VAL A 33 -2.60 -2.81 2.59
N GLU A 34 -1.51 -3.28 1.96
CA GLU A 34 -1.55 -4.46 1.11
C GLU A 34 -1.97 -5.72 1.91
N ASN A 35 -1.53 -5.85 3.16
CA ASN A 35 -2.01 -6.92 4.04
C ASN A 35 -3.50 -6.80 4.38
N ALA A 36 -4.01 -5.59 4.59
CA ALA A 36 -5.44 -5.36 4.80
C ALA A 36 -6.29 -5.72 3.56
N ILE A 37 -5.81 -5.39 2.35
CA ILE A 37 -6.45 -5.79 1.08
C ILE A 37 -6.46 -7.32 0.96
N ASP A 38 -5.32 -7.97 1.20
CA ASP A 38 -5.19 -9.43 1.16
C ASP A 38 -6.05 -10.15 2.22
N ALA A 39 -6.35 -9.47 3.34
CA ALA A 39 -7.30 -9.93 4.36
C ALA A 39 -8.78 -9.70 3.99
N GLY A 40 -9.05 -9.26 2.76
CA GLY A 40 -10.40 -9.04 2.26
C GLY A 40 -11.12 -7.83 2.86
N ALA A 41 -10.38 -6.81 3.32
CA ALA A 41 -10.97 -5.60 3.86
C ALA A 41 -11.79 -4.85 2.79
N SER A 42 -12.98 -4.40 3.16
CA SER A 42 -13.82 -3.49 2.36
C SER A 42 -13.67 -2.03 2.77
N ALA A 43 -13.06 -1.77 3.91
CA ALA A 43 -12.77 -0.43 4.41
C ALA A 43 -11.42 -0.37 5.11
N ILE A 44 -10.59 0.60 4.71
CA ILE A 44 -9.24 0.80 5.24
C ILE A 44 -9.06 2.27 5.61
N THR A 45 -8.69 2.52 6.87
CA THR A 45 -8.36 3.87 7.35
C THR A 45 -6.85 3.96 7.62
N VAL A 46 -6.20 4.95 7.03
CA VAL A 46 -4.79 5.28 7.26
C VAL A 46 -4.71 6.65 7.92
N GLU A 47 -4.11 6.74 9.08
CA GLU A 47 -3.82 8.01 9.76
C GLU A 47 -2.34 8.14 10.04
N ILE A 48 -1.78 9.32 9.74
CA ILE A 48 -0.38 9.62 10.01
C ILE A 48 -0.21 10.96 10.73
N LYS A 49 0.89 11.06 11.50
CA LYS A 49 1.39 12.34 12.03
C LYS A 49 2.85 12.50 11.65
N GLU A 50 3.28 13.76 11.45
CA GLU A 50 4.66 14.12 11.09
C GLU A 50 5.23 13.26 9.94
N GLY A 51 4.44 13.14 8.83
CA GLY A 51 4.85 12.36 7.67
C GLY A 51 4.93 10.85 7.92
N GLY A 52 4.35 10.34 9.02
CA GLY A 52 4.40 8.94 9.41
C GLY A 52 5.62 8.57 10.26
N THR A 53 6.45 9.52 10.66
CA THR A 53 7.65 9.26 11.47
C THR A 53 7.31 9.04 12.95
N THR A 54 6.38 9.83 13.48
CA THR A 54 5.97 9.75 14.89
C THR A 54 4.79 8.81 15.10
N PHE A 55 3.90 8.72 14.11
CA PHE A 55 2.68 7.92 14.21
C PHE A 55 2.14 7.50 12.85
N ILE A 56 1.82 6.21 12.75
CA ILE A 56 1.01 5.61 11.67
C ILE A 56 -0.03 4.73 12.33
N ARG A 57 -1.29 4.88 11.96
CA ARG A 57 -2.38 3.97 12.32
C ARG A 57 -3.03 3.46 11.05
N ILE A 58 -3.16 2.16 10.93
CA ILE A 58 -3.89 1.50 9.86
C ILE A 58 -4.93 0.61 10.48
N THR A 59 -6.18 0.86 10.14
CA THR A 59 -7.34 0.10 10.61
C THR A 59 -8.08 -0.45 9.41
N ASP A 60 -8.36 -1.73 9.42
CA ASP A 60 -9.14 -2.44 8.43
C ASP A 60 -10.28 -3.24 9.09
N ASN A 61 -11.24 -3.66 8.28
CA ASN A 61 -12.34 -4.54 8.65
C ASN A 61 -12.21 -5.92 7.98
N GLY A 62 -11.00 -6.38 7.72
CA GLY A 62 -10.73 -7.69 7.13
C GLY A 62 -10.95 -8.85 8.11
N THR A 63 -10.44 -10.02 7.76
CA THR A 63 -10.66 -11.27 8.52
C THR A 63 -10.10 -11.27 9.95
N GLY A 64 -9.21 -10.33 10.30
CA GLY A 64 -8.49 -10.36 11.57
C GLY A 64 -7.41 -11.44 11.62
N ILE A 65 -6.76 -11.56 12.79
CA ILE A 65 -5.69 -12.55 13.03
C ILE A 65 -6.05 -13.31 14.32
N GLU A 66 -5.99 -14.64 14.24
CA GLU A 66 -6.20 -15.53 15.40
C GLU A 66 -5.15 -15.27 16.48
N LYS A 67 -5.57 -15.29 17.75
CA LYS A 67 -4.74 -14.99 18.92
C LYS A 67 -3.40 -15.74 18.90
N GLU A 68 -3.46 -17.03 18.60
CA GLU A 68 -2.30 -17.92 18.57
C GLU A 68 -1.34 -17.60 17.41
N GLN A 69 -1.84 -16.97 16.35
CA GLN A 69 -1.07 -16.59 15.17
C GLN A 69 -0.43 -15.20 15.31
N VAL A 70 -0.89 -14.36 16.23
CA VAL A 70 -0.40 -12.99 16.39
C VAL A 70 1.13 -12.94 16.63
N PRO A 71 1.71 -13.68 17.60
CA PRO A 71 3.16 -13.68 17.78
C PRO A 71 3.91 -14.22 16.56
N LEU A 72 3.34 -15.24 15.89
CA LEU A 72 3.94 -15.86 14.71
C LEU A 72 4.04 -14.90 13.54
N ALA A 73 3.08 -14.00 13.39
CA ALA A 73 3.06 -13.00 12.33
C ALA A 73 4.26 -12.02 12.39
N PHE A 74 4.89 -11.87 13.55
CA PHE A 74 6.10 -11.07 13.76
C PHE A 74 7.41 -11.85 13.64
N LEU A 75 7.36 -13.15 13.37
CA LEU A 75 8.55 -13.93 13.08
C LEU A 75 8.99 -13.71 11.62
N ARG A 76 10.29 -13.82 11.40
CA ARG A 76 10.85 -13.79 10.03
C ARG A 76 10.41 -15.00 9.24
N HIS A 77 10.15 -14.81 7.96
CA HIS A 77 9.74 -15.86 7.03
C HIS A 77 8.41 -16.54 7.42
N ALA A 78 7.61 -15.89 8.28
CA ALA A 78 6.27 -16.33 8.61
C ALA A 78 5.25 -15.69 7.65
N THR A 79 4.57 -16.52 6.87
CA THR A 79 3.55 -16.09 5.92
C THR A 79 2.45 -17.14 5.82
N SER A 80 1.21 -16.67 5.67
CA SER A 80 0.05 -17.51 5.37
C SER A 80 -0.18 -17.70 3.87
N LYS A 81 0.57 -16.96 3.01
CA LYS A 81 0.27 -16.78 1.59
C LYS A 81 0.98 -17.76 0.66
N ILE A 82 2.11 -18.31 1.06
CA ILE A 82 2.87 -19.32 0.31
C ILE A 82 3.33 -20.44 1.24
N ARG A 83 3.38 -21.67 0.76
CA ARG A 83 3.90 -22.84 1.49
C ARG A 83 5.02 -23.53 0.75
N LYS A 84 5.06 -23.44 -0.58
CA LYS A 84 6.01 -24.10 -1.45
C LYS A 84 6.54 -23.15 -2.51
N VAL A 85 7.68 -23.52 -3.12
CA VAL A 85 8.31 -22.71 -4.18
C VAL A 85 7.41 -22.59 -5.41
N GLU A 86 6.62 -23.61 -5.70
CA GLU A 86 5.67 -23.64 -6.82
C GLU A 86 4.58 -22.58 -6.66
N ASP A 87 4.21 -22.22 -5.43
CA ASP A 87 3.22 -21.17 -5.14
C ASP A 87 3.68 -19.78 -5.64
N LEU A 88 5.01 -19.59 -5.85
CA LEU A 88 5.57 -18.32 -6.32
C LEU A 88 5.10 -17.94 -7.73
N SER A 89 4.76 -18.90 -8.57
CA SER A 89 4.23 -18.67 -9.93
C SER A 89 2.74 -18.31 -9.94
N LEU A 90 2.02 -18.58 -8.85
CA LEU A 90 0.57 -18.39 -8.73
C LEU A 90 0.19 -17.26 -7.77
N ILE A 91 1.15 -16.41 -7.37
CA ILE A 91 0.90 -15.36 -6.38
C ILE A 91 -0.09 -14.33 -6.91
N SER A 92 -1.32 -14.38 -6.40
CA SER A 92 -2.33 -13.34 -6.57
C SER A 92 -2.26 -12.25 -5.47
N SER A 93 -1.70 -12.57 -4.28
CA SER A 93 -1.58 -11.64 -3.15
C SER A 93 -0.59 -10.52 -3.42
N LEU A 94 -0.83 -9.32 -2.87
CA LEU A 94 0.05 -8.16 -3.02
C LEU A 94 1.37 -8.33 -2.26
N GLY A 95 1.36 -8.98 -1.07
CA GLY A 95 2.55 -9.28 -0.27
C GLY A 95 2.71 -10.79 -0.04
N PHE A 96 3.95 -11.32 -0.01
CA PHE A 96 4.20 -12.76 0.17
C PHE A 96 5.48 -13.11 0.95
N ARG A 97 6.37 -12.14 1.23
CA ARG A 97 7.73 -12.40 1.73
C ARG A 97 7.80 -12.80 3.21
N GLY A 98 6.76 -12.54 4.01
CA GLY A 98 6.74 -12.88 5.44
C GLY A 98 7.79 -12.14 6.29
N GLU A 99 8.23 -10.95 5.86
CA GLU A 99 9.29 -10.18 6.52
C GLU A 99 8.86 -8.77 6.92
N ALA A 100 7.71 -8.30 6.45
CA ALA A 100 7.26 -6.93 6.65
C ALA A 100 7.03 -6.61 8.13
N LEU A 101 6.24 -7.41 8.84
CA LEU A 101 5.89 -7.15 10.23
C LEU A 101 7.10 -7.25 11.16
N SER A 102 7.96 -8.25 10.99
CA SER A 102 9.21 -8.40 11.75
C SER A 102 10.15 -7.21 11.52
N SER A 103 10.27 -6.74 10.28
CA SER A 103 11.08 -5.59 9.90
C SER A 103 10.55 -4.29 10.50
N ILE A 104 9.22 -4.05 10.44
CA ILE A 104 8.58 -2.88 11.06
C ILE A 104 8.79 -2.89 12.57
N ALA A 105 8.55 -4.04 13.22
CA ALA A 105 8.73 -4.18 14.66
C ALA A 105 10.17 -3.96 15.13
N ALA A 106 11.17 -4.36 14.34
CA ALA A 106 12.58 -4.19 14.67
C ALA A 106 13.01 -2.71 14.75
N VAL A 107 12.32 -1.79 14.04
CA VAL A 107 12.71 -0.38 13.94
C VAL A 107 11.68 0.60 14.47
N SER A 108 10.64 0.11 15.15
CA SER A 108 9.54 0.95 15.69
C SER A 108 8.93 0.33 16.95
N ARG A 109 7.95 1.04 17.52
CA ARG A 109 7.06 0.53 18.56
C ARG A 109 5.73 0.20 17.93
N VAL A 110 5.36 -1.08 17.96
CA VAL A 110 4.15 -1.60 17.33
C VAL A 110 3.15 -2.03 18.37
N GLU A 111 1.91 -1.61 18.21
CA GLU A 111 0.74 -2.14 18.91
C GLU A 111 -0.21 -2.68 17.83
N LEU A 112 -0.55 -3.95 17.94
CA LEU A 112 -1.52 -4.63 17.10
C LEU A 112 -2.77 -4.91 17.92
N ILE A 113 -3.93 -4.52 17.41
CA ILE A 113 -5.24 -4.87 17.94
C ILE A 113 -5.97 -5.62 16.85
N THR A 114 -6.44 -6.82 17.12
CA THR A 114 -7.12 -7.64 16.11
C THR A 114 -8.19 -8.53 16.71
N LYS A 115 -9.23 -8.77 15.92
CA LYS A 115 -10.33 -9.68 16.27
C LYS A 115 -10.89 -10.32 14.99
N PRO A 116 -10.82 -11.65 14.85
CA PRO A 116 -11.58 -12.37 13.83
C PRO A 116 -13.09 -12.22 14.00
N HIS A 117 -13.85 -12.28 12.90
CA HIS A 117 -15.31 -12.16 12.93
C HIS A 117 -16.01 -13.18 13.84
N GLU A 118 -15.45 -14.40 13.90
CA GLU A 118 -16.05 -15.51 14.66
C GLU A 118 -15.76 -15.44 16.17
N GLN A 119 -14.85 -14.53 16.59
CA GLN A 119 -14.45 -14.39 18.00
C GLN A 119 -15.18 -13.23 18.68
N LEU A 120 -15.53 -13.44 19.97
CA LEU A 120 -16.19 -12.41 20.79
C LEU A 120 -15.18 -11.42 21.38
N ILE A 121 -13.95 -11.86 21.60
CA ILE A 121 -12.89 -11.12 22.27
C ILE A 121 -11.71 -11.00 21.32
N GLY A 122 -11.17 -9.80 21.19
CA GLY A 122 -9.96 -9.52 20.44
C GLY A 122 -8.72 -9.58 21.32
N VAL A 123 -7.56 -9.36 20.69
CA VAL A 123 -6.29 -9.29 21.38
C VAL A 123 -5.57 -7.99 21.05
N ARG A 124 -4.84 -7.50 22.05
CA ARG A 124 -3.85 -6.44 21.91
C ARG A 124 -2.47 -7.03 22.15
N TYR A 125 -1.59 -6.84 21.18
CA TYR A 125 -0.21 -7.31 21.21
C TYR A 125 0.74 -6.14 21.06
N GLN A 126 1.77 -6.09 21.89
CA GLN A 126 2.76 -5.02 21.89
C GLN A 126 4.16 -5.58 21.66
N ILE A 127 4.90 -4.97 20.73
CA ILE A 127 6.27 -5.33 20.41
C ILE A 127 7.09 -4.04 20.16
N GLU A 128 8.30 -3.96 20.69
CA GLU A 128 9.14 -2.78 20.62
C GLU A 128 10.57 -3.16 20.29
N GLY A 129 11.10 -2.65 19.17
CA GLY A 129 12.44 -2.97 18.70
C GLY A 129 12.67 -4.47 18.47
N GLY A 130 11.61 -5.19 18.07
CA GLY A 130 11.63 -6.64 17.88
C GLY A 130 11.44 -7.47 19.16
N MET A 131 11.24 -6.81 20.32
CA MET A 131 11.04 -7.51 21.60
C MET A 131 9.57 -7.41 22.03
N GLU A 132 8.93 -8.56 22.23
CA GLU A 132 7.57 -8.64 22.77
C GLU A 132 7.48 -7.96 24.15
N LYS A 133 6.44 -7.18 24.36
CA LYS A 133 6.12 -6.50 25.63
C LYS A 133 4.94 -7.09 26.34
N GLY A 134 4.05 -7.72 25.61
CA GLY A 134 2.89 -8.41 26.17
C GLY A 134 1.78 -8.60 25.17
N MET A 135 0.86 -9.50 25.55
CA MET A 135 -0.37 -9.78 24.85
C MET A 135 -1.50 -9.89 25.87
N GLU A 136 -2.61 -9.21 25.61
CA GLU A 136 -3.79 -9.23 26.48
C GLU A 136 -5.09 -9.33 25.67
N GLU A 137 -6.11 -9.89 26.25
CA GLU A 137 -7.46 -9.94 25.68
C GLU A 137 -8.17 -8.62 25.92
N ILE A 138 -8.78 -8.07 24.86
CA ILE A 138 -9.54 -6.83 24.91
C ILE A 138 -10.80 -6.88 24.06
N GLY A 139 -11.77 -6.03 24.36
CA GLY A 139 -12.85 -5.74 23.42
C GLY A 139 -12.32 -4.98 22.22
N ALA A 140 -12.54 -5.50 21.01
CA ALA A 140 -12.11 -4.88 19.77
C ALA A 140 -13.17 -5.04 18.67
N PRO A 141 -13.24 -4.15 17.68
CA PRO A 141 -14.03 -4.37 16.47
C PRO A 141 -13.40 -5.49 15.64
N ASP A 142 -14.18 -6.05 14.72
CA ASP A 142 -13.70 -7.02 13.74
C ASP A 142 -12.63 -6.39 12.84
N GLY A 143 -11.63 -7.21 12.43
CA GLY A 143 -10.53 -6.76 11.60
C GLY A 143 -9.24 -6.50 12.37
N THR A 144 -8.40 -5.60 11.84
CA THR A 144 -7.06 -5.36 12.41
C THR A 144 -6.76 -3.88 12.50
N THR A 145 -6.12 -3.47 13.58
CA THR A 145 -5.56 -2.13 13.75
C THR A 145 -4.08 -2.24 14.11
N PHE A 146 -3.22 -1.66 13.30
CA PHE A 146 -1.82 -1.44 13.59
C PHE A 146 -1.60 0.01 14.03
N LEU A 147 -0.88 0.20 15.15
CA LEU A 147 -0.37 1.49 15.59
C LEU A 147 1.15 1.39 15.63
N ILE A 148 1.78 2.16 14.78
CA ILE A 148 3.25 2.24 14.68
C ILE A 148 3.67 3.60 15.23
N ARG A 149 4.56 3.59 16.23
CA ARG A 149 5.08 4.81 16.84
C ARG A 149 6.58 4.88 16.73
N ASP A 150 7.09 6.10 16.65
CA ASP A 150 8.52 6.43 16.71
C ASP A 150 9.36 5.61 15.72
N LEU A 151 8.97 5.62 14.43
CA LEU A 151 9.68 4.90 13.38
C LEU A 151 11.15 5.34 13.33
N PHE A 152 12.05 4.37 13.33
CA PHE A 152 13.52 4.55 13.35
C PHE A 152 14.09 5.11 14.65
N TYR A 153 13.38 5.07 15.78
CA TYR A 153 13.87 5.57 17.07
C TYR A 153 15.20 4.92 17.50
N ASN A 154 15.42 3.67 17.13
CA ASN A 154 16.61 2.88 17.45
C ASN A 154 17.59 2.74 16.28
N THR A 155 17.36 3.45 15.18
CA THR A 155 18.20 3.49 13.97
C THR A 155 18.40 4.94 13.49
N PRO A 156 19.09 5.80 14.29
CA PRO A 156 19.17 7.24 14.02
C PRO A 156 19.84 7.59 12.69
N ALA A 157 20.74 6.73 12.19
CA ALA A 157 21.34 6.91 10.87
C ALA A 157 20.27 6.91 9.77
N ARG A 158 19.24 6.04 9.87
CA ARG A 158 18.12 6.02 8.91
C ARG A 158 17.19 7.21 9.04
N ALA A 159 16.87 7.61 10.27
CA ALA A 159 16.05 8.79 10.51
C ALA A 159 16.63 10.03 9.79
N LYS A 160 17.96 10.15 9.67
CA LYS A 160 18.63 11.24 8.96
C LYS A 160 18.45 11.24 7.44
N PHE A 161 18.11 10.11 6.83
CA PHE A 161 17.88 10.01 5.38
C PHE A 161 16.45 10.35 4.97
N LEU A 162 15.52 10.45 5.92
CA LEU A 162 14.15 10.84 5.65
C LEU A 162 14.09 12.27 5.12
N LYS A 163 13.13 12.50 4.24
CA LYS A 163 12.81 13.83 3.74
C LYS A 163 12.00 14.61 4.78
N THR A 164 11.56 15.79 4.42
CA THR A 164 10.68 16.57 5.30
C THR A 164 9.35 15.84 5.54
N PRO A 165 8.67 16.06 6.67
CA PRO A 165 7.37 15.44 6.95
C PRO A 165 6.35 15.63 5.83
N THR A 166 6.35 16.79 5.19
CA THR A 166 5.46 17.09 4.05
C THR A 166 5.78 16.19 2.84
N THR A 167 7.07 15.97 2.55
CA THR A 167 7.49 15.11 1.44
C THR A 167 7.14 13.65 1.71
N GLU A 168 7.40 13.16 2.93
CA GLU A 168 7.05 11.78 3.31
C GLU A 168 5.54 11.55 3.28
N ALA A 169 4.75 12.51 3.77
CA ALA A 169 3.28 12.47 3.65
C ALA A 169 2.82 12.45 2.19
N GLY A 170 3.49 13.18 1.30
CA GLY A 170 3.22 13.17 -0.14
C GLY A 170 3.38 11.79 -0.77
N TYR A 171 4.43 11.03 -0.40
CA TYR A 171 4.60 9.65 -0.87
C TYR A 171 3.46 8.74 -0.40
N ILE A 172 3.02 8.89 0.85
CA ILE A 172 1.89 8.12 1.40
C ILE A 172 0.60 8.49 0.67
N SER A 173 0.31 9.79 0.49
CA SER A 173 -0.88 10.26 -0.23
C SER A 173 -0.96 9.66 -1.62
N SER A 174 0.11 9.80 -2.41
CA SER A 174 0.17 9.26 -3.78
C SER A 174 -0.03 7.75 -3.82
N PHE A 175 0.51 7.02 -2.85
CA PHE A 175 0.32 5.57 -2.75
C PHE A 175 -1.15 5.21 -2.45
N ILE A 176 -1.80 5.89 -1.48
CA ILE A 176 -3.21 5.64 -1.15
C ILE A 176 -4.12 6.01 -2.33
N GLU A 177 -3.84 7.11 -3.04
CA GLU A 177 -4.56 7.50 -4.25
C GLU A 177 -4.48 6.42 -5.33
N GLN A 178 -3.28 5.85 -5.56
CA GLN A 178 -3.07 4.75 -6.50
C GLN A 178 -3.87 3.50 -6.10
N LEU A 179 -3.89 3.14 -4.82
CA LEU A 179 -4.67 2.01 -4.33
C LEU A 179 -6.19 2.25 -4.46
N ALA A 180 -6.65 3.45 -4.15
CA ALA A 180 -8.07 3.80 -4.30
C ALA A 180 -8.54 3.71 -5.75
N LEU A 181 -7.67 4.04 -6.71
CA LEU A 181 -7.95 3.88 -8.14
C LEU A 181 -7.90 2.43 -8.60
N SER A 182 -7.02 1.60 -8.01
CA SER A 182 -6.92 0.18 -8.38
C SER A 182 -7.99 -0.69 -7.72
N HIS A 183 -8.53 -0.25 -6.58
CA HIS A 183 -9.52 -0.99 -5.78
C HIS A 183 -10.75 -0.13 -5.48
N PRO A 184 -11.53 0.29 -6.49
CA PRO A 184 -12.70 1.17 -6.28
C PRO A 184 -13.81 0.53 -5.44
N HIS A 185 -13.75 -0.78 -5.18
CA HIS A 185 -14.63 -1.53 -4.28
C HIS A 185 -14.24 -1.45 -2.81
N ILE A 186 -13.07 -0.85 -2.48
CA ILE A 186 -12.61 -0.64 -1.11
C ILE A 186 -12.76 0.84 -0.74
N SER A 187 -13.35 1.11 0.43
CA SER A 187 -13.37 2.46 1.01
C SER A 187 -12.03 2.78 1.64
N PHE A 188 -11.34 3.78 1.10
CA PHE A 188 -10.11 4.31 1.68
C PHE A 188 -10.37 5.65 2.37
N LYS A 189 -9.94 5.76 3.62
CA LYS A 189 -9.91 7.02 4.36
C LYS A 189 -8.47 7.33 4.76
N TYR A 190 -7.94 8.44 4.26
CA TYR A 190 -6.60 8.92 4.60
C TYR A 190 -6.67 10.20 5.42
N MET A 191 -6.00 10.19 6.57
CA MET A 191 -5.94 11.31 7.51
C MET A 191 -4.48 11.70 7.79
N GLN A 192 -4.21 12.99 7.75
CA GLN A 192 -2.90 13.56 8.06
C GLN A 192 -3.05 14.63 9.13
N ASN A 193 -2.35 14.48 10.25
CA ASN A 193 -2.38 15.41 11.37
C ASN A 193 -3.82 15.75 11.80
N GLY A 194 -4.70 14.74 11.89
CA GLY A 194 -6.09 14.87 12.29
C GLY A 194 -7.06 15.38 11.21
N GLN A 195 -6.56 15.74 10.01
CA GLN A 195 -7.39 16.18 8.89
C GLN A 195 -7.58 15.06 7.86
N THR A 196 -8.81 14.83 7.43
CA THR A 196 -9.10 13.93 6.31
C THR A 196 -8.62 14.56 5.01
N LYS A 197 -7.75 13.87 4.27
CA LYS A 197 -7.21 14.28 2.97
C LYS A 197 -7.86 13.56 1.81
N LEU A 198 -8.25 12.29 2.00
CA LEU A 198 -8.96 11.50 1.01
C LEU A 198 -10.02 10.64 1.73
N HIS A 199 -11.18 10.49 1.09
CA HIS A 199 -12.19 9.52 1.50
C HIS A 199 -12.95 9.03 0.26
N THR A 200 -12.81 7.73 -0.08
CA THR A 200 -13.57 7.07 -1.15
C THR A 200 -14.67 6.19 -0.57
N SER A 201 -15.75 6.01 -1.31
CA SER A 201 -16.94 5.30 -0.84
C SER A 201 -16.80 3.76 -0.82
N GLY A 202 -15.93 3.20 -1.68
CA GLY A 202 -15.83 1.75 -1.85
C GLY A 202 -17.01 1.10 -2.59
N ASN A 203 -17.73 1.87 -3.41
CA ASN A 203 -18.94 1.43 -4.12
C ASN A 203 -18.66 0.80 -5.49
N ASN A 204 -17.42 0.45 -5.78
CA ASN A 204 -16.96 -0.09 -7.05
C ASN A 204 -17.15 0.86 -8.26
N ASN A 205 -17.21 2.17 -8.02
CA ASN A 205 -17.34 3.18 -9.06
C ASN A 205 -16.01 3.93 -9.25
N LEU A 206 -15.23 3.53 -10.27
CA LEU A 206 -13.94 4.14 -10.57
C LEU A 206 -14.05 5.65 -10.86
N LYS A 207 -15.12 6.07 -11.55
CA LYS A 207 -15.33 7.50 -11.86
C LYS A 207 -15.53 8.34 -10.61
N GLU A 208 -16.22 7.79 -9.62
CA GLU A 208 -16.39 8.43 -8.31
C GLU A 208 -15.06 8.49 -7.54
N ALA A 209 -14.25 7.42 -7.56
CA ALA A 209 -12.92 7.44 -6.99
C ALA A 209 -12.04 8.52 -7.64
N ILE A 210 -12.07 8.65 -8.97
CA ILE A 210 -11.39 9.73 -9.70
C ILE A 210 -11.90 11.10 -9.27
N TYR A 211 -13.22 11.26 -9.06
CA TYR A 211 -13.80 12.53 -8.58
C TYR A 211 -13.29 12.89 -7.18
N GLN A 212 -13.23 11.94 -6.26
CA GLN A 212 -12.74 12.17 -4.90
C GLN A 212 -11.26 12.56 -4.85
N ILE A 213 -10.45 12.04 -5.77
CA ILE A 213 -9.00 12.29 -5.82
C ILE A 213 -8.68 13.57 -6.60
N TYR A 214 -9.26 13.75 -7.79
CA TYR A 214 -8.85 14.80 -8.73
C TYR A 214 -9.88 15.91 -8.91
N GLY A 215 -11.09 15.75 -8.35
CA GLY A 215 -12.14 16.75 -8.35
C GLY A 215 -12.97 16.84 -9.63
N ARG A 216 -13.94 17.76 -9.60
CA ARG A 216 -14.96 17.92 -10.63
C ARG A 216 -14.39 18.29 -12.01
N ASP A 217 -13.39 19.17 -12.04
CA ASP A 217 -12.88 19.73 -13.30
C ASP A 217 -12.17 18.67 -14.16
N ILE A 218 -11.55 17.68 -13.53
CA ILE A 218 -10.98 16.52 -14.22
C ILE A 218 -12.10 15.57 -14.64
N THR A 219 -12.98 15.21 -13.72
CA THR A 219 -13.95 14.14 -13.93
C THR A 219 -14.98 14.44 -15.02
N ARG A 220 -15.35 15.70 -15.23
CA ARG A 220 -16.28 16.09 -16.31
C ARG A 220 -15.69 15.96 -17.72
N GLU A 221 -14.36 15.94 -17.85
CA GLU A 221 -13.67 15.85 -19.14
C GLU A 221 -13.13 14.45 -19.42
N LEU A 222 -13.60 13.44 -18.70
CA LEU A 222 -13.23 12.06 -18.91
C LEU A 222 -14.05 11.41 -20.02
N ILE A 223 -13.39 10.52 -20.75
CA ILE A 223 -13.98 9.58 -21.72
C ILE A 223 -13.78 8.19 -21.15
N GLU A 224 -14.86 7.42 -21.06
CA GLU A 224 -14.80 6.03 -20.61
C GLU A 224 -14.27 5.14 -21.75
N ILE A 225 -13.40 4.22 -21.38
CA ILE A 225 -12.83 3.21 -22.28
C ILE A 225 -13.25 1.85 -21.77
N HIS A 226 -13.78 1.07 -22.69
CA HIS A 226 -14.11 -0.33 -22.48
C HIS A 226 -13.82 -1.07 -23.78
N THR A 227 -12.76 -1.86 -23.81
CA THR A 227 -12.32 -2.58 -25.01
C THR A 227 -11.61 -3.88 -24.67
N LYS A 228 -11.59 -4.78 -25.62
CA LYS A 228 -10.86 -6.05 -25.56
C LYS A 228 -10.21 -6.34 -26.91
N ASP A 229 -9.15 -7.13 -26.89
CA ASP A 229 -8.52 -7.63 -28.10
C ASP A 229 -9.39 -8.70 -28.79
N ARG A 230 -8.96 -9.15 -29.98
CA ARG A 230 -9.73 -10.12 -30.80
C ARG A 230 -9.87 -11.48 -30.11
N ASP A 231 -8.86 -11.88 -29.38
CA ASP A 231 -8.78 -13.21 -28.74
C ASP A 231 -9.29 -13.18 -27.28
N GLU A 232 -9.76 -12.00 -26.83
CA GLU A 232 -10.21 -11.73 -25.46
C GLU A 232 -9.15 -11.98 -24.37
N THR A 233 -7.88 -12.04 -24.75
CA THR A 233 -6.76 -12.26 -23.82
C THR A 233 -6.35 -10.98 -23.09
N ILE A 234 -6.67 -9.81 -23.65
CA ILE A 234 -6.41 -8.49 -23.06
C ILE A 234 -7.72 -7.71 -23.02
N ARG A 235 -8.08 -7.27 -21.83
CA ARG A 235 -9.21 -6.36 -21.59
C ARG A 235 -8.71 -5.06 -20.99
N ILE A 236 -9.22 -3.94 -21.48
CA ILE A 236 -8.86 -2.61 -21.00
C ILE A 236 -10.11 -1.84 -20.64
N ASP A 237 -10.21 -1.45 -19.38
CA ASP A 237 -11.29 -0.66 -18.82
C ASP A 237 -10.74 0.58 -18.13
N GLY A 238 -11.49 1.67 -18.08
CA GLY A 238 -11.13 2.86 -17.34
C GLY A 238 -11.48 4.17 -18.01
N PHE A 239 -10.66 5.17 -17.79
CA PHE A 239 -10.93 6.53 -18.23
C PHE A 239 -9.69 7.18 -18.82
N ILE A 240 -9.90 7.92 -19.92
CA ILE A 240 -8.92 8.83 -20.52
C ILE A 240 -9.45 10.26 -20.50
N GLY A 241 -8.57 11.23 -20.36
CA GLY A 241 -8.94 12.65 -20.34
C GLY A 241 -8.94 13.29 -21.70
N LYS A 242 -9.89 14.18 -21.99
CA LYS A 242 -9.80 15.04 -23.18
C LYS A 242 -8.54 15.90 -23.13
N PRO A 243 -7.98 16.33 -24.27
CA PRO A 243 -6.75 17.14 -24.32
C PRO A 243 -6.77 18.41 -23.46
N VAL A 244 -7.94 18.97 -23.17
CA VAL A 244 -8.12 20.16 -22.33
C VAL A 244 -7.59 19.98 -20.90
N ILE A 245 -7.57 18.74 -20.37
CA ILE A 245 -7.06 18.44 -19.04
C ILE A 245 -5.64 17.84 -19.06
N SER A 246 -4.91 17.98 -20.19
CA SER A 246 -3.53 17.52 -20.29
C SER A 246 -2.61 18.17 -19.25
N ARG A 247 -1.54 17.49 -18.88
CA ARG A 247 -0.62 17.86 -17.80
C ARG A 247 0.81 18.10 -18.28
N GLY A 248 1.61 18.80 -17.49
CA GLY A 248 3.02 19.05 -17.78
C GLY A 248 3.97 17.90 -17.40
N ASN A 249 3.44 16.82 -16.83
CA ASN A 249 4.20 15.63 -16.43
C ASN A 249 3.31 14.38 -16.48
N ARG A 250 3.95 13.19 -16.37
CA ARG A 250 3.29 11.87 -16.45
C ARG A 250 2.68 11.36 -15.14
N ASN A 251 2.60 12.19 -14.09
CA ASN A 251 2.09 11.75 -12.80
C ASN A 251 0.59 11.42 -12.80
N PHE A 252 -0.10 11.74 -13.88
CA PHE A 252 -1.54 11.50 -14.07
C PHE A 252 -1.82 10.36 -15.05
N GLU A 253 -0.79 9.63 -15.44
CA GLU A 253 -0.89 8.40 -16.21
C GLU A 253 -0.83 7.21 -15.26
N ASN A 254 -2.00 6.68 -14.90
CA ASN A 254 -2.14 5.57 -13.98
C ASN A 254 -2.53 4.31 -14.75
N TYR A 255 -1.66 3.31 -14.74
CA TYR A 255 -1.85 2.02 -15.39
C TYR A 255 -1.84 0.91 -14.36
N TYR A 256 -2.82 0.02 -14.44
CA TYR A 256 -2.97 -1.13 -13.56
C TYR A 256 -3.04 -2.39 -14.41
N VAL A 257 -2.16 -3.35 -14.15
CA VAL A 257 -2.18 -4.67 -14.78
C VAL A 257 -2.57 -5.70 -13.73
N ASN A 258 -3.67 -6.41 -13.95
CA ASN A 258 -4.24 -7.37 -13.00
C ASN A 258 -4.32 -6.79 -11.57
N GLY A 259 -4.83 -5.55 -11.45
CA GLY A 259 -5.00 -4.84 -10.18
C GLY A 259 -3.72 -4.19 -9.61
N ARG A 260 -2.54 -4.38 -10.24
CA ARG A 260 -1.27 -3.83 -9.76
C ARG A 260 -0.86 -2.58 -10.52
N TYR A 261 -0.52 -1.52 -9.81
CA TYR A 261 0.05 -0.32 -10.43
C TYR A 261 1.37 -0.62 -11.12
N VAL A 262 1.49 -0.23 -12.39
CA VAL A 262 2.69 -0.46 -13.19
C VAL A 262 3.19 0.82 -13.85
N LYS A 263 4.51 0.92 -13.99
CA LYS A 263 5.17 1.92 -14.83
C LYS A 263 5.71 1.22 -16.09
N SER A 264 4.92 1.19 -17.13
CA SER A 264 5.28 0.52 -18.39
C SER A 264 5.59 1.53 -19.48
N LYS A 265 6.82 1.51 -20.00
CA LYS A 265 7.22 2.34 -21.15
C LYS A 265 6.42 2.00 -22.41
N ILE A 266 6.01 0.75 -22.57
CA ILE A 266 5.23 0.27 -23.72
C ILE A 266 3.83 0.88 -23.68
N VAL A 267 3.13 0.74 -22.54
CA VAL A 267 1.77 1.30 -22.35
C VAL A 267 1.80 2.82 -22.45
N THR A 268 2.74 3.47 -21.73
CA THR A 268 2.93 4.93 -21.81
C THR A 268 3.10 5.40 -23.25
N LYS A 269 3.99 4.76 -24.01
CA LYS A 269 4.22 5.14 -25.40
C LYS A 269 2.97 4.95 -26.26
N ALA A 270 2.28 3.83 -26.15
CA ALA A 270 1.07 3.56 -26.92
C ALA A 270 -0.03 4.61 -26.65
N VAL A 271 -0.20 5.00 -25.39
CA VAL A 271 -1.17 6.04 -25.01
C VAL A 271 -0.73 7.42 -25.52
N GLU A 272 0.53 7.81 -25.32
CA GLU A 272 1.05 9.10 -25.80
C GLU A 272 1.00 9.21 -27.33
N ASP A 273 1.33 8.14 -28.05
CA ASP A 273 1.24 8.08 -29.53
C ASP A 273 -0.22 8.29 -30.00
N ALA A 274 -1.21 7.72 -29.31
CA ALA A 274 -2.62 7.93 -29.61
C ALA A 274 -3.08 9.40 -29.41
N TYR A 275 -2.45 10.10 -28.47
CA TYR A 275 -2.74 11.52 -28.22
C TYR A 275 -1.90 12.49 -29.07
N HIS A 276 -0.89 12.02 -29.79
CA HIS A 276 0.13 12.86 -30.43
C HIS A 276 -0.45 13.97 -31.32
N THR A 277 -1.53 13.70 -32.06
CA THR A 277 -2.15 14.68 -32.97
C THR A 277 -3.12 15.64 -32.26
N PHE A 278 -3.49 15.36 -31.00
CA PHE A 278 -4.49 16.10 -30.24
C PHE A 278 -3.92 16.98 -29.14
N MET A 279 -2.63 16.80 -28.81
CA MET A 279 -1.98 17.52 -27.71
C MET A 279 -0.75 18.30 -28.17
N MET A 280 -0.47 19.38 -27.44
CA MET A 280 0.76 20.16 -27.63
C MET A 280 1.98 19.35 -27.18
N GLN A 281 3.16 19.68 -27.73
CA GLN A 281 4.42 19.13 -27.27
C GLN A 281 4.60 19.34 -25.74
N HIS A 282 5.22 18.37 -25.08
CA HIS A 282 5.46 18.37 -23.63
C HIS A 282 4.18 18.41 -22.77
N LYS A 283 3.04 18.00 -23.33
CA LYS A 283 1.82 17.73 -22.59
C LYS A 283 1.56 16.22 -22.56
N TYR A 284 1.03 15.76 -21.45
CA TYR A 284 0.77 14.36 -21.15
C TYR A 284 -0.69 14.15 -20.83
N PRO A 285 -1.29 13.03 -21.23
CA PRO A 285 -2.71 12.77 -20.99
C PRO A 285 -2.99 12.49 -19.51
N PHE A 286 -4.22 12.72 -19.09
CA PHE A 286 -4.78 12.14 -17.89
C PHE A 286 -5.32 10.75 -18.24
N VAL A 287 -4.88 9.73 -17.53
CA VAL A 287 -5.26 8.34 -17.81
C VAL A 287 -5.38 7.54 -16.53
N VAL A 288 -6.45 6.75 -16.42
CA VAL A 288 -6.61 5.70 -15.41
C VAL A 288 -7.13 4.46 -16.14
N LEU A 289 -6.27 3.50 -16.43
CA LEU A 289 -6.61 2.29 -17.17
C LEU A 289 -6.29 1.03 -16.35
N HIS A 290 -7.25 0.13 -16.31
CA HIS A 290 -7.14 -1.22 -15.82
C HIS A 290 -6.97 -2.15 -17.01
N ILE A 291 -5.91 -2.91 -17.02
CA ILE A 291 -5.54 -3.86 -18.07
C ILE A 291 -5.57 -5.24 -17.43
N GLU A 292 -6.50 -6.06 -17.85
CA GLU A 292 -6.57 -7.47 -17.47
C GLU A 292 -5.89 -8.27 -18.56
N ILE A 293 -4.94 -9.11 -18.19
CA ILE A 293 -4.19 -10.00 -19.09
C ILE A 293 -4.34 -11.41 -18.54
N ASP A 294 -4.75 -12.34 -19.39
CA ASP A 294 -4.81 -13.74 -19.01
C ASP A 294 -3.40 -14.26 -18.70
N GLY A 295 -3.23 -14.91 -17.54
CA GLY A 295 -1.91 -15.29 -17.00
C GLY A 295 -1.23 -16.47 -17.74
N GLU A 296 -1.85 -17.03 -18.78
CA GLU A 296 -1.27 -18.08 -19.61
C GLU A 296 -0.47 -17.56 -20.82
N HIS A 297 -0.33 -16.23 -20.95
CA HIS A 297 0.39 -15.59 -22.08
C HIS A 297 1.55 -14.68 -21.65
#